data_a5b359bb4064816896384bd088c342af
#
_entry.id   a5b359bb4064816896384bd088c342af
#
_cell.length_a   1.000
_cell.length_b   1.000
_cell.length_c   1.000
_cell.angle_alpha   90.00
_cell.angle_beta   90.00
_cell.angle_gamma   90.00
#
_symmetry.space_group_name_H-M   'P 1'
#
loop_
_entity.id
_entity.type
_entity.pdbx_description
1 polymer ?
#
loop_
_entity_poly.entity_id
_entity_poly.type
_entity_poly.pdbx_seq_one_letter_code
_entity_poly.pdbx_strand_id
1 'polypeptide(L)'
;MKIAFNTLGCKLNYAETATYERGLMAAGWEVVPWTDVADVYLINTCAVTETAEKKSRNLIRRAHKTAPEARIVVTGCYAELRKEQLLALDGVWRVFGANEKSQIVNTLCHAERSEASVVTFGAYSSGEERTRAFLKVQDGCDNFCAYCTVPYARGRSRNIPICEVVKMARDIAAEGVKEVVLTGVNTGDFGRTSGESFLDLLKALNQVEGIERYRISSIEPNLITPEIVDWIASGTKFQRHFHIPLQSGSDRLLKRVGRRYDTALFASRIDYIRQAMERPGEPRVFFGIDVIVGLPGETEELFQETYTFLKERIRPAFIHVFPYSRRPGTRAAEWKDQVQDRIKTERVARLEALCEELHTAFVQAHKGLHETVLWESSQKEGRMGGYTGNYIRVERPFDAARVNQLEEIVL
;
A
#
# COMPACT_ATOMS: atom_id res chain seq x y z
N MET A 1 -24.33 -19.85 0.34
CA MET A 1 -22.95 -20.39 0.47
C MET A 1 -22.11 -19.50 1.38
N LYS A 2 -21.15 -20.13 2.08
CA LYS A 2 -20.21 -19.45 2.98
C LYS A 2 -18.86 -19.25 2.30
N ILE A 3 -18.30 -18.06 2.43
CA ILE A 3 -16.96 -17.75 1.93
C ILE A 3 -16.10 -17.07 2.99
N ALA A 4 -14.84 -17.46 3.07
CA ALA A 4 -13.86 -16.84 3.93
C ALA A 4 -12.73 -16.22 3.09
N PHE A 5 -12.29 -15.01 3.47
CA PHE A 5 -11.23 -14.26 2.78
C PHE A 5 -9.95 -14.19 3.60
N ASN A 6 -8.82 -14.24 2.92
CA ASN A 6 -7.54 -13.86 3.51
C ASN A 6 -6.69 -13.09 2.50
N THR A 7 -6.17 -11.95 2.93
CA THR A 7 -5.40 -11.05 2.06
C THR A 7 -3.98 -10.88 2.58
N LEU A 8 -3.02 -11.17 1.74
CA LEU A 8 -1.61 -10.88 1.96
C LEU A 8 -1.16 -9.75 1.06
N GLY A 9 -0.24 -8.93 1.53
CA GLY A 9 0.48 -7.96 0.73
C GLY A 9 0.04 -6.51 0.93
N CYS A 10 -0.20 -5.80 -0.17
CA CYS A 10 -0.32 -4.34 -0.18
C CYS A 10 -1.78 -3.85 -0.10
N LYS A 11 -1.95 -2.55 0.06
CA LYS A 11 -3.25 -1.86 0.07
C LYS A 11 -4.10 -2.16 -1.17
N LEU A 12 -3.46 -2.37 -2.34
CA LEU A 12 -4.15 -2.78 -3.57
C LEU A 12 -4.84 -4.14 -3.42
N ASN A 13 -4.15 -5.14 -2.85
CA ASN A 13 -4.76 -6.45 -2.62
C ASN A 13 -5.95 -6.33 -1.67
N TYR A 14 -5.86 -5.51 -0.62
CA TYR A 14 -6.98 -5.28 0.30
C TYR A 14 -8.17 -4.62 -0.39
N ALA A 15 -7.96 -3.59 -1.20
CA ALA A 15 -9.02 -2.95 -1.97
C ALA A 15 -9.70 -3.96 -2.94
N GLU A 16 -8.91 -4.80 -3.61
CA GLU A 16 -9.42 -5.84 -4.51
C GLU A 16 -10.25 -6.87 -3.76
N THR A 17 -9.77 -7.39 -2.62
CA THR A 17 -10.50 -8.38 -1.81
C THR A 17 -11.83 -7.83 -1.30
N ALA A 18 -11.84 -6.62 -0.74
CA ALA A 18 -13.06 -5.99 -0.26
C ALA A 18 -14.10 -5.79 -1.39
N THR A 19 -13.64 -5.59 -2.62
CA THR A 19 -14.54 -5.51 -3.78
C THR A 19 -15.15 -6.87 -4.14
N TYR A 20 -14.37 -7.96 -4.05
CA TYR A 20 -14.91 -9.31 -4.23
C TYR A 20 -15.93 -9.66 -3.13
N GLU A 21 -15.62 -9.29 -1.89
CA GLU A 21 -16.49 -9.49 -0.74
C GLU A 21 -17.85 -8.82 -0.94
N ARG A 22 -17.88 -7.51 -1.25
CA ARG A 22 -19.12 -6.79 -1.55
C ARG A 22 -19.90 -7.42 -2.71
N GLY A 23 -19.22 -7.80 -3.80
CA GLY A 23 -19.85 -8.42 -4.96
C GLY A 23 -20.50 -9.75 -4.62
N LEU A 24 -19.88 -10.58 -3.78
CA LEU A 24 -20.41 -11.87 -3.36
C LEU A 24 -21.53 -11.72 -2.32
N MET A 25 -21.41 -10.78 -1.37
CA MET A 25 -22.48 -10.45 -0.44
C MET A 25 -23.74 -9.96 -1.18
N ALA A 26 -23.57 -9.10 -2.18
CA ALA A 26 -24.67 -8.65 -3.04
C ALA A 26 -25.33 -9.80 -3.83
N ALA A 27 -24.59 -10.87 -4.11
CA ALA A 27 -25.07 -12.10 -4.73
C ALA A 27 -25.64 -13.12 -3.71
N GLY A 28 -25.79 -12.74 -2.43
CA GLY A 28 -26.39 -13.57 -1.38
C GLY A 28 -25.42 -14.54 -0.70
N TRP A 29 -24.12 -14.37 -0.83
CA TRP A 29 -23.13 -15.16 -0.08
C TRP A 29 -22.96 -14.64 1.35
N GLU A 30 -22.75 -15.56 2.28
CA GLU A 30 -22.42 -15.27 3.68
C GLU A 30 -20.90 -15.22 3.85
N VAL A 31 -20.36 -14.07 4.28
CA VAL A 31 -18.95 -13.93 4.63
C VAL A 31 -18.74 -14.40 6.07
N VAL A 32 -17.80 -15.31 6.25
CA VAL A 32 -17.49 -15.89 7.56
C VAL A 32 -16.03 -15.64 7.95
N PRO A 33 -15.69 -15.64 9.25
CA PRO A 33 -14.31 -15.53 9.69
C PRO A 33 -13.41 -16.61 9.07
N TRP A 34 -12.14 -16.25 8.80
CA TRP A 34 -11.16 -17.17 8.22
C TRP A 34 -10.96 -18.48 9.01
N THR A 35 -11.23 -18.46 10.30
CA THR A 35 -11.11 -19.61 11.20
C THR A 35 -12.26 -20.58 11.10
N ASP A 36 -13.37 -20.18 10.51
CA ASP A 36 -14.60 -20.95 10.43
C ASP A 36 -14.60 -21.85 9.18
N VAL A 37 -15.47 -22.87 9.21
CA VAL A 37 -15.67 -23.72 8.05
C VAL A 37 -16.48 -22.97 7.00
N ALA A 38 -15.93 -22.83 5.78
CA ALA A 38 -16.54 -22.20 4.64
C ALA A 38 -16.61 -23.16 3.45
N ASP A 39 -17.54 -22.91 2.51
CA ASP A 39 -17.62 -23.67 1.25
C ASP A 39 -16.53 -23.24 0.28
N VAL A 40 -16.10 -21.97 0.37
CA VAL A 40 -15.02 -21.38 -0.44
C VAL A 40 -14.07 -20.59 0.44
N TYR A 41 -12.76 -20.74 0.20
CA TYR A 41 -11.71 -19.89 0.75
C TYR A 41 -11.06 -19.10 -0.38
N LEU A 42 -11.11 -17.76 -0.35
CA LEU A 42 -10.45 -16.91 -1.31
C LEU A 42 -9.20 -16.27 -0.69
N ILE A 43 -8.03 -16.55 -1.30
CA ILE A 43 -6.74 -16.06 -0.83
C ILE A 43 -6.15 -15.10 -1.84
N ASN A 44 -6.03 -13.82 -1.48
CA ASN A 44 -5.34 -12.81 -2.28
C ASN A 44 -3.87 -12.75 -1.88
N THR A 45 -2.98 -13.13 -2.78
CA THR A 45 -1.59 -13.47 -2.51
C THR A 45 -0.60 -12.38 -2.92
N CYS A 46 0.57 -12.38 -2.26
CA CYS A 46 1.68 -11.47 -2.53
C CYS A 46 2.93 -12.23 -3.01
N ALA A 47 3.69 -11.63 -3.93
CA ALA A 47 4.94 -12.18 -4.48
C ALA A 47 6.15 -11.26 -4.28
N VAL A 48 6.02 -10.18 -3.49
CA VAL A 48 7.10 -9.20 -3.32
C VAL A 48 8.31 -9.81 -2.59
N THR A 49 8.06 -10.75 -1.65
CA THR A 49 9.11 -11.46 -0.93
C THR A 49 8.85 -12.97 -0.93
N GLU A 50 9.91 -13.77 -0.74
CA GLU A 50 9.81 -15.20 -0.57
C GLU A 50 8.98 -15.59 0.68
N THR A 51 9.12 -14.81 1.74
CA THR A 51 8.33 -14.95 2.97
C THR A 51 6.83 -14.80 2.69
N ALA A 52 6.44 -13.87 1.82
CA ALA A 52 5.04 -13.68 1.44
C ALA A 52 4.50 -14.88 0.65
N GLU A 53 5.29 -15.45 -0.27
CA GLU A 53 4.92 -16.68 -0.98
C GLU A 53 4.78 -17.87 -0.03
N LYS A 54 5.72 -18.03 0.93
CA LYS A 54 5.66 -19.08 1.96
C LYS A 54 4.39 -18.94 2.82
N LYS A 55 4.07 -17.73 3.25
CA LYS A 55 2.82 -17.45 3.98
C LYS A 55 1.59 -17.80 3.15
N SER A 56 1.56 -17.48 1.85
CA SER A 56 0.47 -17.84 0.93
C SER A 56 0.26 -19.35 0.88
N ARG A 57 1.33 -20.13 0.66
CA ARG A 57 1.24 -21.61 0.67
C ARG A 57 0.75 -22.19 2.01
N ASN A 58 1.19 -21.60 3.12
CA ASN A 58 0.74 -22.05 4.45
C ASN A 58 -0.76 -21.76 4.67
N LEU A 59 -1.28 -20.63 4.19
CA LEU A 59 -2.71 -20.32 4.25
C LEU A 59 -3.52 -21.33 3.42
N ILE A 60 -3.08 -21.67 2.20
CA ILE A 60 -3.73 -22.67 1.35
C ILE A 60 -3.82 -24.02 2.08
N ARG A 61 -2.69 -24.51 2.62
CA ARG A 61 -2.67 -25.79 3.38
C ARG A 61 -3.56 -25.74 4.61
N ARG A 62 -3.58 -24.61 5.32
CA ARG A 62 -4.46 -24.42 6.49
C ARG A 62 -5.92 -24.45 6.11
N ALA A 63 -6.33 -23.77 5.04
CA ALA A 63 -7.70 -23.80 4.55
C ALA A 63 -8.13 -25.23 4.18
N HIS A 64 -7.32 -25.94 3.41
CA HIS A 64 -7.58 -27.35 3.07
C HIS A 64 -7.68 -28.27 4.29
N LYS A 65 -6.83 -28.08 5.28
CA LYS A 65 -6.88 -28.85 6.55
C LYS A 65 -8.16 -28.55 7.36
N THR A 66 -8.61 -27.29 7.36
CA THR A 66 -9.82 -26.86 8.10
C THR A 66 -11.10 -27.38 7.45
N ALA A 67 -11.16 -27.38 6.13
CA ALA A 67 -12.31 -27.83 5.34
C ALA A 67 -11.83 -28.56 4.07
N PRO A 68 -11.59 -29.88 4.12
CA PRO A 68 -11.05 -30.65 2.99
C PRO A 68 -11.90 -30.61 1.73
N GLU A 69 -13.21 -30.47 1.87
CA GLU A 69 -14.19 -30.43 0.76
C GLU A 69 -14.38 -29.01 0.21
N ALA A 70 -13.83 -27.98 0.87
CA ALA A 70 -13.99 -26.60 0.43
C ALA A 70 -13.17 -26.33 -0.83
N ARG A 71 -13.68 -25.43 -1.68
CA ARG A 71 -12.96 -24.94 -2.86
C ARG A 71 -12.02 -23.82 -2.45
N ILE A 72 -10.73 -23.96 -2.76
CA ILE A 72 -9.75 -22.90 -2.51
C ILE A 72 -9.53 -22.12 -3.82
N VAL A 73 -9.79 -20.82 -3.78
CA VAL A 73 -9.58 -19.86 -4.85
C VAL A 73 -8.37 -19.00 -4.52
N VAL A 74 -7.42 -18.91 -5.44
CA VAL A 74 -6.20 -18.14 -5.23
C VAL A 74 -6.09 -17.03 -6.27
N THR A 75 -5.78 -15.81 -5.85
CA THR A 75 -5.54 -14.66 -6.73
C THR A 75 -4.36 -13.82 -6.23
N GLY A 76 -4.02 -12.74 -6.91
CA GLY A 76 -2.96 -11.82 -6.53
C GLY A 76 -1.66 -12.02 -7.28
N CYS A 77 -0.59 -11.35 -6.83
CA CYS A 77 0.69 -11.32 -7.55
C CYS A 77 1.39 -12.69 -7.61
N TYR A 78 1.30 -13.48 -6.54
CA TYR A 78 1.86 -14.84 -6.54
C TYR A 78 1.07 -15.77 -7.46
N ALA A 79 -0.26 -15.62 -7.50
CA ALA A 79 -1.13 -16.36 -8.40
C ALA A 79 -0.76 -16.15 -9.88
N GLU A 80 -0.44 -14.90 -10.26
CA GLU A 80 0.01 -14.59 -11.63
C GLU A 80 1.36 -15.25 -11.96
N LEU A 81 2.34 -15.10 -11.07
CA LEU A 81 3.72 -15.52 -11.33
C LEU A 81 3.95 -17.03 -11.22
N ARG A 82 3.09 -17.76 -10.52
CA ARG A 82 3.29 -19.20 -10.18
C ARG A 82 1.99 -19.99 -10.25
N LYS A 83 1.16 -19.73 -11.27
CA LYS A 83 -0.18 -20.32 -11.45
C LYS A 83 -0.13 -21.86 -11.38
N GLU A 84 0.77 -22.49 -12.14
CA GLU A 84 0.90 -23.95 -12.19
C GLU A 84 1.30 -24.57 -10.84
N GLN A 85 2.24 -23.92 -10.11
CA GLN A 85 2.67 -24.38 -8.81
C GLN A 85 1.55 -24.32 -7.77
N LEU A 86 0.67 -23.32 -7.87
CA LEU A 86 -0.47 -23.17 -6.97
C LEU A 86 -1.59 -24.15 -7.31
N LEU A 87 -1.85 -24.40 -8.58
CA LEU A 87 -2.84 -25.40 -9.02
C LEU A 87 -2.46 -26.85 -8.60
N ALA A 88 -1.17 -27.12 -8.39
CA ALA A 88 -0.69 -28.40 -7.92
C ALA A 88 -0.84 -28.61 -6.40
N LEU A 89 -1.30 -27.62 -5.64
CA LEU A 89 -1.54 -27.75 -4.21
C LEU A 89 -2.92 -28.35 -3.92
N ASP A 90 -2.99 -29.25 -2.93
CA ASP A 90 -4.21 -29.90 -2.52
C ASP A 90 -5.31 -28.88 -2.14
N GLY A 91 -6.54 -29.11 -2.61
CA GLY A 91 -7.69 -28.28 -2.35
C GLY A 91 -7.79 -27.01 -3.22
N VAL A 92 -6.77 -26.65 -4.00
CA VAL A 92 -6.86 -25.49 -4.90
C VAL A 92 -7.74 -25.83 -6.09
N TRP A 93 -8.92 -25.22 -6.11
CA TRP A 93 -9.88 -25.40 -7.19
C TRP A 93 -9.57 -24.50 -8.39
N ARG A 94 -9.20 -23.22 -8.15
CA ARG A 94 -8.93 -22.27 -9.23
C ARG A 94 -7.91 -21.19 -8.83
N VAL A 95 -7.12 -20.78 -9.82
CA VAL A 95 -6.14 -19.68 -9.68
C VAL A 95 -6.45 -18.62 -10.73
N PHE A 96 -6.72 -17.40 -10.25
CA PHE A 96 -7.00 -16.23 -11.11
C PHE A 96 -5.77 -15.32 -11.18
N GLY A 97 -5.24 -15.14 -12.38
CA GLY A 97 -4.17 -14.20 -12.67
C GLY A 97 -4.65 -12.74 -12.72
N ALA A 98 -3.73 -11.82 -13.02
CA ALA A 98 -4.01 -10.39 -13.00
C ALA A 98 -5.13 -9.97 -13.96
N ASN A 99 -5.22 -10.58 -15.14
CA ASN A 99 -6.24 -10.29 -16.15
C ASN A 99 -7.56 -11.03 -15.92
N GLU A 100 -7.60 -11.99 -15.01
CA GLU A 100 -8.77 -12.80 -14.71
C GLU A 100 -9.51 -12.33 -13.44
N LYS A 101 -8.96 -11.36 -12.72
CA LYS A 101 -9.50 -10.85 -11.44
C LYS A 101 -10.95 -10.36 -11.53
N SER A 102 -11.32 -9.71 -12.63
CA SER A 102 -12.70 -9.25 -12.86
C SER A 102 -13.71 -10.38 -13.00
N GLN A 103 -13.24 -11.59 -13.27
CA GLN A 103 -14.10 -12.77 -13.45
C GLN A 103 -14.38 -13.53 -12.14
N ILE A 104 -13.71 -13.19 -11.02
CA ILE A 104 -13.78 -13.95 -9.79
C ILE A 104 -15.22 -14.06 -9.29
N VAL A 105 -15.92 -12.93 -9.09
CA VAL A 105 -17.29 -12.89 -8.59
C VAL A 105 -18.22 -13.63 -9.55
N ASN A 106 -18.16 -13.31 -10.84
CA ASN A 106 -18.98 -13.98 -11.85
C ASN A 106 -18.72 -15.49 -11.90
N THR A 107 -17.48 -15.94 -11.84
CA THR A 107 -17.15 -17.37 -11.86
C THR A 107 -17.71 -18.10 -10.64
N LEU A 108 -17.62 -17.50 -9.45
CA LEU A 108 -18.16 -18.08 -8.24
C LEU A 108 -19.70 -18.12 -8.26
N CYS A 109 -20.35 -17.07 -8.77
CA CYS A 109 -21.79 -16.99 -8.87
C CYS A 109 -22.38 -17.86 -10.00
N HIS A 110 -21.74 -17.92 -11.18
CA HIS A 110 -22.22 -18.75 -12.29
C HIS A 110 -22.06 -20.26 -12.05
N ALA A 111 -21.13 -20.65 -11.19
CA ALA A 111 -21.09 -22.04 -10.71
C ALA A 111 -22.42 -22.42 -10.01
N GLU A 112 -23.28 -21.45 -9.67
CA GLU A 112 -24.52 -21.61 -8.88
C GLU A 112 -25.76 -20.85 -9.43
N ARG A 113 -25.73 -20.41 -10.69
CA ARG A 113 -26.89 -19.77 -11.36
C ARG A 113 -27.38 -18.44 -10.77
N SER A 114 -26.51 -17.52 -10.35
CA SER A 114 -26.90 -16.15 -10.00
C SER A 114 -26.38 -15.13 -11.00
N GLU A 115 -27.18 -14.11 -11.33
CA GLU A 115 -26.75 -12.96 -12.12
C GLU A 115 -25.91 -12.05 -11.22
N ALA A 116 -24.58 -12.13 -11.32
CA ALA A 116 -23.69 -11.25 -10.60
C ALA A 116 -23.29 -10.03 -11.45
N SER A 117 -23.22 -8.88 -10.82
CA SER A 117 -22.70 -7.67 -11.44
C SER A 117 -21.23 -7.84 -11.87
N VAL A 118 -20.88 -7.26 -13.02
CA VAL A 118 -19.49 -7.24 -13.50
C VAL A 118 -18.65 -6.43 -12.53
N VAL A 119 -17.66 -7.07 -11.91
CA VAL A 119 -16.66 -6.37 -11.09
C VAL A 119 -15.73 -5.61 -12.02
N THR A 120 -15.80 -4.28 -11.96
CA THR A 120 -14.95 -3.41 -12.77
C THR A 120 -13.49 -3.47 -12.31
N PHE A 121 -12.57 -2.91 -13.10
CA PHE A 121 -11.16 -2.76 -12.73
C PHE A 121 -10.96 -1.90 -11.47
N GLY A 122 -11.91 -1.01 -11.17
CA GLY A 122 -11.95 -0.19 -9.97
C GLY A 122 -12.17 -1.03 -8.71
N ALA A 123 -11.46 -0.71 -7.64
CA ALA A 123 -11.55 -1.41 -6.38
C ALA A 123 -11.35 -0.46 -5.19
N TYR A 124 -12.14 -0.66 -4.13
CA TYR A 124 -11.95 0.04 -2.87
C TYR A 124 -12.28 -0.85 -1.67
N SER A 125 -11.69 -0.57 -0.50
CA SER A 125 -12.10 -1.16 0.77
C SER A 125 -13.00 -0.17 1.51
N SER A 126 -14.06 -0.66 2.13
CA SER A 126 -14.95 0.11 2.99
C SER A 126 -14.75 -0.14 4.48
N GLY A 127 -15.47 0.59 5.30
CA GLY A 127 -15.12 0.86 6.67
C GLY A 127 -15.56 -0.12 7.76
N GLU A 128 -16.18 -1.28 7.49
CA GLU A 128 -16.64 -2.14 8.58
C GLU A 128 -15.51 -2.70 9.44
N GLU A 129 -14.36 -3.00 8.85
CA GLU A 129 -13.18 -3.47 9.59
C GLU A 129 -12.10 -2.39 9.80
N ARG A 130 -12.19 -1.24 9.13
CA ARG A 130 -11.15 -0.21 9.15
C ARG A 130 -11.75 1.19 9.04
N THR A 131 -11.29 2.10 9.86
CA THR A 131 -11.70 3.51 9.85
C THR A 131 -11.32 4.25 8.56
N ARG A 132 -10.33 3.72 7.80
CA ARG A 132 -9.83 4.32 6.56
C ARG A 132 -10.08 3.41 5.37
N ALA A 133 -10.61 3.96 4.27
CA ALA A 133 -10.77 3.22 3.03
C ALA A 133 -9.51 3.28 2.14
N PHE A 134 -9.24 2.21 1.41
CA PHE A 134 -8.23 2.17 0.35
C PHE A 134 -8.93 2.26 -1.01
N LEU A 135 -8.62 3.30 -1.78
CA LEU A 135 -9.20 3.53 -3.09
C LEU A 135 -8.13 3.29 -4.17
N LYS A 136 -8.33 2.25 -4.96
CA LYS A 136 -7.42 1.93 -6.07
C LYS A 136 -7.63 2.94 -7.19
N VAL A 137 -6.58 3.64 -7.56
CA VAL A 137 -6.59 4.63 -8.65
C VAL A 137 -5.69 4.23 -9.82
N GLN A 138 -4.62 3.46 -9.55
CA GLN A 138 -3.61 3.06 -10.52
C GLN A 138 -3.16 1.63 -10.27
N ASP A 139 -2.75 0.91 -11.31
CA ASP A 139 -2.21 -0.45 -11.21
C ASP A 139 -1.12 -0.68 -12.27
N GLY A 140 -0.24 -1.68 -12.02
CA GLY A 140 0.87 -1.98 -12.90
C GLY A 140 2.00 -0.96 -12.83
N CYS A 141 3.10 -1.20 -13.55
CA CYS A 141 4.27 -0.32 -13.54
C CYS A 141 5.14 -0.55 -14.79
N ASP A 142 5.68 0.55 -15.36
CA ASP A 142 6.54 0.54 -16.53
C ASP A 142 8.03 0.77 -16.23
N ASN A 143 8.43 0.76 -14.95
CA ASN A 143 9.82 1.05 -14.58
C ASN A 143 10.76 -0.14 -14.78
N PHE A 144 10.27 -1.37 -14.65
CA PHE A 144 11.08 -2.59 -14.79
C PHE A 144 12.39 -2.55 -14.00
N CYS A 145 12.34 -2.03 -12.77
CA CYS A 145 13.51 -2.02 -11.88
C CYS A 145 14.09 -3.43 -11.76
N ALA A 146 15.41 -3.55 -11.71
CA ALA A 146 16.10 -4.83 -11.81
C ALA A 146 15.69 -5.89 -10.77
N TYR A 147 15.19 -5.46 -9.61
CA TYR A 147 14.77 -6.32 -8.50
C TYR A 147 13.26 -6.62 -8.46
N CYS A 148 12.45 -5.93 -9.28
CA CYS A 148 11.00 -5.85 -9.08
C CYS A 148 10.23 -6.84 -9.95
N THR A 149 9.31 -7.58 -9.34
CA THR A 149 8.39 -8.51 -10.02
C THR A 149 7.05 -7.87 -10.41
N VAL A 150 6.77 -6.67 -9.94
CA VAL A 150 5.44 -6.03 -10.12
C VAL A 150 5.04 -5.88 -11.59
N PRO A 151 5.91 -5.43 -12.52
CA PRO A 151 5.54 -5.36 -13.93
C PRO A 151 5.11 -6.70 -14.53
N TYR A 152 5.70 -7.78 -14.05
CA TYR A 152 5.37 -9.15 -14.50
C TYR A 152 4.09 -9.69 -13.86
N ALA A 153 3.82 -9.29 -12.61
CA ALA A 153 2.66 -9.75 -11.85
C ALA A 153 1.40 -8.91 -12.06
N ARG A 154 1.54 -7.62 -12.40
CA ARG A 154 0.41 -6.68 -12.52
C ARG A 154 0.31 -6.05 -13.90
N GLY A 155 1.30 -6.29 -14.77
CA GLY A 155 1.36 -5.73 -16.11
C GLY A 155 1.78 -4.26 -16.17
N ARG A 156 1.53 -3.63 -17.30
CA ARG A 156 1.84 -2.24 -17.60
C ARG A 156 1.04 -1.28 -16.73
N SER A 157 1.57 -0.06 -16.57
CA SER A 157 0.89 1.02 -15.85
C SER A 157 -0.44 1.38 -16.54
N ARG A 158 -1.50 1.45 -15.75
CA ARG A 158 -2.84 1.85 -16.17
C ARG A 158 -3.57 2.51 -15.01
N ASN A 159 -4.46 3.43 -15.31
CA ASN A 159 -5.29 4.10 -14.31
C ASN A 159 -6.77 3.80 -14.51
N ILE A 160 -7.54 4.03 -13.46
CA ILE A 160 -9.00 4.05 -13.50
C ILE A 160 -9.42 5.46 -13.94
N PRO A 161 -10.40 5.62 -14.84
CA PRO A 161 -10.89 6.96 -15.24
C PRO A 161 -11.32 7.80 -14.04
N ILE A 162 -11.04 9.11 -14.06
CA ILE A 162 -11.35 10.04 -12.96
C ILE A 162 -12.82 9.94 -12.56
N CYS A 163 -13.73 9.87 -13.52
CA CYS A 163 -15.18 9.79 -13.24
C CYS A 163 -15.56 8.55 -12.42
N GLU A 164 -14.92 7.39 -12.69
CA GLU A 164 -15.13 6.16 -11.93
C GLU A 164 -14.49 6.24 -10.53
N VAL A 165 -13.30 6.82 -10.42
CA VAL A 165 -12.63 7.03 -9.12
C VAL A 165 -13.48 7.95 -8.23
N VAL A 166 -14.02 9.04 -8.77
CA VAL A 166 -14.91 9.96 -8.06
C VAL A 166 -16.21 9.28 -7.63
N LYS A 167 -16.79 8.42 -8.50
CA LYS A 167 -17.97 7.62 -8.13
C LYS A 167 -17.66 6.73 -6.93
N MET A 168 -16.58 5.96 -6.98
CA MET A 168 -16.17 5.10 -5.85
C MET A 168 -15.89 5.92 -4.58
N ALA A 169 -15.31 7.11 -4.68
CA ALA A 169 -15.09 7.98 -3.54
C ALA A 169 -16.42 8.48 -2.92
N ARG A 170 -17.44 8.74 -3.73
CA ARG A 170 -18.79 9.05 -3.24
C ARG A 170 -19.47 7.86 -2.57
N ASP A 171 -19.29 6.66 -3.11
CA ASP A 171 -19.79 5.43 -2.48
C ASP A 171 -19.14 5.23 -1.09
N ILE A 172 -17.83 5.42 -0.98
CA ILE A 172 -17.08 5.40 0.29
C ILE A 172 -17.61 6.48 1.26
N ALA A 173 -17.87 7.69 0.77
CA ALA A 173 -18.41 8.78 1.58
C ALA A 173 -19.80 8.46 2.12
N ALA A 174 -20.65 7.82 1.31
CA ALA A 174 -22.01 7.38 1.69
C ALA A 174 -21.98 6.32 2.80
N GLU A 175 -20.90 5.53 2.91
CA GLU A 175 -20.64 4.60 4.02
C GLU A 175 -20.13 5.31 5.30
N GLY A 176 -19.99 6.64 5.28
CA GLY A 176 -19.57 7.45 6.43
C GLY A 176 -18.06 7.49 6.68
N VAL A 177 -17.24 6.93 5.79
CA VAL A 177 -15.78 6.94 5.93
C VAL A 177 -15.23 8.35 5.78
N LYS A 178 -14.37 8.79 6.70
CA LYS A 178 -13.81 10.15 6.74
C LYS A 178 -12.45 10.29 6.05
N GLU A 179 -11.65 9.23 6.00
CA GLU A 179 -10.31 9.26 5.41
C GLU A 179 -10.15 8.20 4.32
N VAL A 180 -9.66 8.62 3.15
CA VAL A 180 -9.39 7.76 1.99
C VAL A 180 -7.90 7.79 1.64
N VAL A 181 -7.30 6.61 1.47
CA VAL A 181 -5.93 6.44 1.01
C VAL A 181 -5.94 6.04 -0.46
N LEU A 182 -5.48 6.92 -1.34
CA LEU A 182 -5.30 6.60 -2.74
C LEU A 182 -4.22 5.54 -2.89
N THR A 183 -4.54 4.42 -3.53
CA THR A 183 -3.63 3.30 -3.67
C THR A 183 -3.29 3.01 -5.12
N GLY A 184 -2.01 2.74 -5.36
CA GLY A 184 -1.45 2.37 -6.65
C GLY A 184 -0.11 1.69 -6.45
N VAL A 185 0.45 1.14 -7.52
CA VAL A 185 1.85 0.69 -7.53
C VAL A 185 2.78 1.89 -7.54
N ASN A 186 2.42 2.91 -8.33
CA ASN A 186 3.07 4.21 -8.44
C ASN A 186 1.98 5.24 -8.77
N THR A 187 1.38 5.84 -7.75
CA THR A 187 0.20 6.71 -7.94
C THR A 187 0.44 7.90 -8.85
N GLY A 188 1.67 8.45 -8.85
CA GLY A 188 2.04 9.57 -9.71
C GLY A 188 2.10 9.23 -11.21
N ASP A 189 2.10 7.93 -11.57
CA ASP A 189 2.03 7.48 -12.97
C ASP A 189 0.58 7.47 -13.53
N PHE A 190 -0.36 7.97 -12.73
CA PHE A 190 -1.77 8.13 -13.12
C PHE A 190 -1.90 9.02 -14.36
N GLY A 191 -2.76 8.61 -15.28
CA GLY A 191 -3.07 9.38 -16.49
C GLY A 191 -2.08 9.24 -17.64
N ARG A 192 -0.95 8.58 -17.44
CA ARG A 192 0.11 8.44 -18.45
C ARG A 192 -0.37 7.87 -19.79
N THR A 193 -1.39 7.02 -19.77
CA THR A 193 -1.93 6.35 -20.96
C THR A 193 -3.33 6.80 -21.34
N SER A 194 -4.02 7.60 -20.50
CA SER A 194 -5.41 8.02 -20.70
C SER A 194 -5.58 9.47 -21.12
N GLY A 195 -4.52 10.29 -21.03
CA GLY A 195 -4.59 11.72 -21.27
C GLY A 195 -5.16 12.53 -20.09
N GLU A 196 -5.52 11.87 -18.99
CA GLU A 196 -5.86 12.52 -17.73
C GLU A 196 -4.56 12.88 -16.96
N SER A 197 -4.64 13.66 -15.89
CA SER A 197 -3.48 13.93 -15.05
C SER A 197 -3.73 13.54 -13.58
N PHE A 198 -2.64 13.24 -12.86
CA PHE A 198 -2.75 12.96 -11.44
C PHE A 198 -3.29 14.18 -10.66
N LEU A 199 -2.87 15.38 -11.03
CA LEU A 199 -3.38 16.62 -10.41
C LEU A 199 -4.88 16.82 -10.64
N ASP A 200 -5.40 16.48 -11.84
CA ASP A 200 -6.85 16.58 -12.11
C ASP A 200 -7.63 15.57 -11.27
N LEU A 201 -7.09 14.37 -11.08
CA LEU A 201 -7.66 13.39 -10.13
C LEU A 201 -7.73 13.97 -8.70
N LEU A 202 -6.62 14.54 -8.21
CA LEU A 202 -6.59 15.12 -6.85
C LEU A 202 -7.63 16.24 -6.71
N LYS A 203 -7.72 17.14 -7.71
CA LYS A 203 -8.71 18.21 -7.72
C LYS A 203 -10.14 17.71 -7.72
N ALA A 204 -10.44 16.70 -8.53
CA ALA A 204 -11.76 16.09 -8.59
C ALA A 204 -12.16 15.41 -7.27
N LEU A 205 -11.25 14.68 -6.65
CA LEU A 205 -11.48 14.04 -5.35
C LEU A 205 -11.67 15.05 -4.22
N ASN A 206 -10.98 16.18 -4.26
CA ASN A 206 -11.13 17.24 -3.27
C ASN A 206 -12.56 17.82 -3.19
N GLN A 207 -13.35 17.70 -4.27
CA GLN A 207 -14.74 18.14 -4.34
C GLN A 207 -15.74 17.10 -3.79
N VAL A 208 -15.30 15.89 -3.44
CA VAL A 208 -16.19 14.88 -2.91
C VAL A 208 -16.57 15.24 -1.47
N GLU A 209 -17.85 15.46 -1.24
CA GLU A 209 -18.40 15.74 0.09
C GLU A 209 -18.41 14.46 0.94
N GLY A 210 -18.34 14.61 2.26
CA GLY A 210 -18.33 13.50 3.23
C GLY A 210 -16.94 12.92 3.49
N ILE A 211 -15.98 13.01 2.56
CA ILE A 211 -14.58 12.69 2.82
C ILE A 211 -13.87 13.95 3.34
N GLU A 212 -13.25 13.82 4.51
CA GLU A 212 -12.54 14.91 5.19
C GLU A 212 -11.04 14.90 4.90
N ARG A 213 -10.47 13.71 4.62
CA ARG A 213 -9.03 13.53 4.42
C ARG A 213 -8.71 12.59 3.27
N TYR A 214 -7.73 12.97 2.49
CA TYR A 214 -7.09 12.09 1.51
C TYR A 214 -5.61 11.91 1.83
N ARG A 215 -5.09 10.71 1.60
CA ARG A 215 -3.64 10.42 1.61
C ARG A 215 -3.23 9.85 0.27
N ILE A 216 -2.05 10.26 -0.18
CA ILE A 216 -1.39 9.66 -1.34
C ILE A 216 -0.51 8.53 -0.83
N SER A 217 -0.65 7.32 -1.40
CA SER A 217 0.29 6.24 -1.12
C SER A 217 1.59 6.43 -1.91
N SER A 218 2.32 5.38 -2.23
CA SER A 218 3.62 5.46 -2.88
C SER A 218 3.61 6.27 -4.17
N ILE A 219 4.43 7.32 -4.23
CA ILE A 219 4.65 8.18 -5.38
C ILE A 219 6.16 8.37 -5.62
N GLU A 220 6.64 8.11 -6.83
CA GLU A 220 8.06 8.28 -7.14
C GLU A 220 8.47 9.77 -7.16
N PRO A 221 9.70 10.10 -6.71
CA PRO A 221 10.14 11.50 -6.55
C PRO A 221 10.12 12.30 -7.86
N ASN A 222 10.40 11.66 -8.99
CA ASN A 222 10.35 12.30 -10.32
C ASN A 222 8.91 12.62 -10.81
N LEU A 223 7.89 12.09 -10.14
CA LEU A 223 6.47 12.33 -10.45
C LEU A 223 5.81 13.31 -9.46
N ILE A 224 6.54 13.75 -8.45
CA ILE A 224 6.12 14.84 -7.55
C ILE A 224 6.49 16.15 -8.21
N THR A 225 5.53 16.80 -8.83
CA THR A 225 5.76 18.10 -9.50
C THR A 225 5.47 19.28 -8.57
N PRO A 226 6.09 20.45 -8.81
CA PRO A 226 5.79 21.67 -8.06
C PRO A 226 4.29 21.97 -8.01
N GLU A 227 3.58 21.84 -9.13
CA GLU A 227 2.16 22.13 -9.24
C GLU A 227 1.30 21.24 -8.32
N ILE A 228 1.67 19.96 -8.17
CA ILE A 228 1.00 19.04 -7.23
C ILE A 228 1.24 19.51 -5.80
N VAL A 229 2.48 19.82 -5.46
CA VAL A 229 2.86 20.22 -4.08
C VAL A 229 2.19 21.54 -3.71
N ASP A 230 2.25 22.55 -4.57
CA ASP A 230 1.67 23.87 -4.32
C ASP A 230 0.14 23.78 -4.16
N TRP A 231 -0.49 22.94 -4.99
CA TRP A 231 -1.93 22.74 -4.89
C TRP A 231 -2.29 22.02 -3.57
N ILE A 232 -1.56 21.00 -3.14
CA ILE A 232 -1.79 20.34 -1.85
C ILE A 232 -1.60 21.35 -0.71
N ALA A 233 -0.56 22.19 -0.78
CA ALA A 233 -0.23 23.20 0.21
C ALA A 233 -1.29 24.34 0.32
N SER A 234 -2.18 24.50 -0.67
CA SER A 234 -3.19 25.55 -0.68
C SER A 234 -4.40 25.32 0.24
N GLY A 235 -4.35 24.34 1.15
CA GLY A 235 -5.42 24.08 2.12
C GLY A 235 -6.47 23.10 1.60
N THR A 236 -6.05 22.02 0.97
CA THR A 236 -6.89 20.95 0.45
C THR A 236 -7.16 19.86 1.51
N LYS A 237 -8.03 18.88 1.19
CA LYS A 237 -8.25 17.68 2.02
C LYS A 237 -7.05 16.71 2.02
N PHE A 238 -6.04 16.93 1.18
CA PHE A 238 -4.84 16.09 1.10
C PHE A 238 -3.89 16.39 2.26
N GLN A 239 -3.50 15.33 2.97
CA GLN A 239 -2.79 15.46 4.24
C GLN A 239 -1.28 15.68 4.03
N ARG A 240 -0.62 16.28 5.02
CA ARG A 240 0.84 16.52 5.09
C ARG A 240 1.61 15.20 5.27
N HIS A 241 1.44 14.27 4.33
CA HIS A 241 2.00 12.92 4.35
C HIS A 241 2.40 12.49 2.95
N PHE A 242 3.67 12.15 2.78
CA PHE A 242 4.20 11.62 1.52
C PHE A 242 4.93 10.30 1.78
N HIS A 243 4.59 9.28 0.99
CA HIS A 243 5.30 8.02 0.96
C HIS A 243 6.11 7.94 -0.33
N ILE A 244 7.44 8.07 -0.24
CA ILE A 244 8.33 8.24 -1.39
C ILE A 244 9.37 7.13 -1.38
N PRO A 245 9.40 6.23 -2.38
CA PRO A 245 10.39 5.15 -2.44
C PRO A 245 11.76 5.70 -2.85
N LEU A 246 12.73 5.70 -1.92
CA LEU A 246 14.14 6.02 -2.19
C LEU A 246 14.88 4.81 -2.77
N GLN A 247 14.66 3.65 -2.17
CA GLN A 247 15.31 2.37 -2.43
C GLN A 247 16.78 2.30 -1.99
N SER A 248 17.61 3.29 -2.31
CA SER A 248 19.01 3.43 -1.88
C SER A 248 19.42 4.91 -1.87
N GLY A 249 20.28 5.31 -0.96
CA GLY A 249 20.91 6.62 -0.95
C GLY A 249 22.24 6.66 -1.74
N SER A 250 22.51 5.64 -2.55
CA SER A 250 23.68 5.59 -3.44
C SER A 250 23.28 5.68 -4.90
N ASP A 251 23.70 6.71 -5.60
CA ASP A 251 23.41 6.91 -7.04
C ASP A 251 23.94 5.75 -7.90
N ARG A 252 25.06 5.14 -7.48
CA ARG A 252 25.59 3.95 -8.15
C ARG A 252 24.60 2.78 -8.12
N LEU A 253 23.95 2.53 -6.98
CA LEU A 253 22.94 1.48 -6.83
C LEU A 253 21.64 1.86 -7.52
N LEU A 254 21.18 3.11 -7.38
CA LEU A 254 19.97 3.59 -8.06
C LEU A 254 20.07 3.40 -9.58
N LYS A 255 21.20 3.83 -10.16
CA LYS A 255 21.46 3.63 -11.59
C LYS A 255 21.51 2.15 -11.98
N ARG A 256 22.17 1.33 -11.17
CA ARG A 256 22.32 -0.10 -11.43
C ARG A 256 20.96 -0.83 -11.44
N VAL A 257 20.09 -0.51 -10.49
CA VAL A 257 18.76 -1.13 -10.43
C VAL A 257 17.74 -0.50 -11.38
N GLY A 258 18.12 0.55 -12.09
CA GLY A 258 17.29 1.20 -13.10
C GLY A 258 16.24 2.16 -12.54
N ARG A 259 16.59 2.91 -11.47
CA ARG A 259 15.74 4.01 -11.00
C ARG A 259 15.86 5.21 -11.95
N ARG A 260 14.76 5.98 -12.03
CA ARG A 260 14.65 7.15 -12.93
C ARG A 260 14.95 8.47 -12.21
N TYR A 261 15.59 8.40 -11.06
CA TYR A 261 16.03 9.53 -10.24
C TYR A 261 17.33 9.18 -9.55
N ASP A 262 18.01 10.21 -9.08
CA ASP A 262 19.19 10.18 -8.25
C ASP A 262 18.92 10.79 -6.86
N THR A 263 19.92 10.78 -5.99
CA THR A 263 19.82 11.36 -4.65
C THR A 263 19.61 12.87 -4.67
N ALA A 264 20.17 13.57 -5.67
CA ALA A 264 20.02 15.02 -5.82
C ALA A 264 18.57 15.41 -6.14
N LEU A 265 17.93 14.72 -7.13
CA LEU A 265 16.52 14.92 -7.43
C LEU A 265 15.65 14.58 -6.22
N PHE A 266 15.93 13.45 -5.55
CA PHE A 266 15.18 13.04 -4.37
C PHE A 266 15.23 14.13 -3.28
N ALA A 267 16.41 14.60 -2.93
CA ALA A 267 16.60 15.64 -1.93
C ALA A 267 15.91 16.95 -2.34
N SER A 268 16.01 17.35 -3.61
CA SER A 268 15.36 18.58 -4.11
C SER A 268 13.84 18.53 -3.95
N ARG A 269 13.21 17.36 -4.12
CA ARG A 269 11.75 17.20 -3.93
C ARG A 269 11.36 17.29 -2.45
N ILE A 270 12.13 16.67 -1.55
CA ILE A 270 11.92 16.81 -0.11
C ILE A 270 12.03 18.27 0.34
N ASP A 271 13.06 18.99 -0.13
CA ASP A 271 13.26 20.41 0.20
C ASP A 271 12.08 21.26 -0.30
N TYR A 272 11.64 21.03 -1.56
CA TYR A 272 10.52 21.76 -2.12
C TYR A 272 9.23 21.54 -1.32
N ILE A 273 8.92 20.29 -0.97
CA ILE A 273 7.73 19.97 -0.16
C ILE A 273 7.82 20.67 1.21
N ARG A 274 8.98 20.62 1.89
CA ARG A 274 9.17 21.33 3.15
C ARG A 274 8.96 22.84 3.00
N GLN A 275 9.59 23.44 2.00
CA GLN A 275 9.46 24.88 1.73
C GLN A 275 8.01 25.30 1.47
N ALA A 276 7.25 24.50 0.73
CA ALA A 276 5.87 24.79 0.39
C ALA A 276 4.91 24.59 1.58
N MET A 277 5.14 23.58 2.43
CA MET A 277 4.15 23.09 3.39
C MET A 277 4.51 23.28 4.86
N GLU A 278 5.79 23.54 5.22
CA GLU A 278 6.19 23.71 6.61
C GLU A 278 6.33 25.19 7.00
N ARG A 279 5.81 25.54 8.16
CA ARG A 279 5.91 26.88 8.77
C ARG A 279 6.35 26.75 10.24
N PRO A 280 7.07 27.73 10.80
CA PRO A 280 7.38 27.74 12.22
C PRO A 280 6.12 27.67 13.09
N GLY A 281 6.12 26.74 14.05
CA GLY A 281 4.96 26.54 14.94
C GLY A 281 3.81 25.73 14.37
N GLU A 282 3.93 25.25 13.15
CA GLU A 282 2.96 24.36 12.52
C GLU A 282 3.47 22.91 12.43
N PRO A 283 2.54 21.94 12.31
CA PRO A 283 2.91 20.53 12.10
C PRO A 283 3.74 20.33 10.82
N ARG A 284 4.82 19.55 10.97
CA ARG A 284 5.72 19.21 9.84
C ARG A 284 5.12 18.13 8.94
N VAL A 285 5.65 18.06 7.73
CA VAL A 285 5.30 17.00 6.76
C VAL A 285 5.91 15.67 7.19
N PHE A 286 5.08 14.62 7.15
CA PHE A 286 5.55 13.24 7.35
C PHE A 286 6.10 12.69 6.03
N PHE A 287 7.37 12.30 6.04
CA PHE A 287 7.99 11.55 4.95
C PHE A 287 8.20 10.11 5.39
N GLY A 288 7.46 9.18 4.76
CA GLY A 288 7.71 7.74 4.84
C GLY A 288 8.58 7.32 3.65
N ILE A 289 9.72 6.69 3.91
CA ILE A 289 10.72 6.39 2.88
C ILE A 289 10.96 4.88 2.82
N ASP A 290 10.81 4.28 1.64
CA ASP A 290 11.17 2.87 1.42
C ASP A 290 12.64 2.73 1.08
N VAL A 291 13.34 1.80 1.74
CA VAL A 291 14.75 1.47 1.49
C VAL A 291 14.92 -0.04 1.39
N ILE A 292 15.67 -0.48 0.38
CA ILE A 292 16.07 -1.88 0.22
C ILE A 292 17.54 -2.00 0.61
N VAL A 293 17.84 -2.86 1.58
CA VAL A 293 19.23 -3.19 1.98
C VAL A 293 19.67 -4.51 1.38
N GLY A 294 20.95 -4.61 1.04
CA GLY A 294 21.52 -5.83 0.48
C GLY A 294 21.16 -6.07 -0.97
N LEU A 295 20.91 -5.03 -1.74
CA LEU A 295 20.86 -5.12 -3.20
C LEU A 295 22.17 -5.73 -3.72
N PRO A 296 22.14 -6.57 -4.78
CA PRO A 296 23.38 -7.11 -5.32
C PRO A 296 24.38 -6.02 -5.68
N GLY A 297 25.63 -6.16 -5.20
CA GLY A 297 26.69 -5.17 -5.33
C GLY A 297 26.68 -4.05 -4.31
N GLU A 298 25.79 -4.08 -3.33
CA GLU A 298 25.84 -3.13 -2.20
C GLU A 298 27.01 -3.47 -1.27
N THR A 299 28.08 -2.69 -1.34
CA THR A 299 29.20 -2.77 -0.39
C THR A 299 28.85 -2.06 0.93
N GLU A 300 29.76 -2.11 1.92
CA GLU A 300 29.56 -1.36 3.17
C GLU A 300 29.60 0.16 2.92
N GLU A 301 30.47 0.61 2.04
CA GLU A 301 30.56 2.03 1.68
C GLU A 301 29.26 2.55 1.04
N LEU A 302 28.66 1.79 0.11
CA LEU A 302 27.41 2.16 -0.54
C LEU A 302 26.23 2.12 0.43
N PHE A 303 26.24 1.19 1.40
CA PHE A 303 25.28 1.19 2.49
C PHE A 303 25.46 2.41 3.39
N GLN A 304 26.71 2.78 3.71
CA GLN A 304 26.99 3.95 4.53
C GLN A 304 26.59 5.27 3.83
N GLU A 305 26.71 5.36 2.49
CA GLU A 305 26.13 6.48 1.72
C GLU A 305 24.62 6.58 1.99
N THR A 306 23.89 5.46 1.93
CA THR A 306 22.43 5.42 2.21
C THR A 306 22.12 5.85 3.64
N TYR A 307 22.86 5.32 4.62
CA TYR A 307 22.69 5.64 6.04
C TYR A 307 22.89 7.14 6.31
N THR A 308 24.00 7.69 5.82
CA THR A 308 24.35 9.11 5.99
C THR A 308 23.33 10.02 5.29
N PHE A 309 22.93 9.68 4.06
CA PHE A 309 21.94 10.43 3.32
C PHE A 309 20.60 10.51 4.06
N LEU A 310 20.13 9.40 4.63
CA LEU A 310 18.91 9.38 5.44
C LEU A 310 19.06 10.17 6.73
N LYS A 311 20.17 9.98 7.45
CA LYS A 311 20.40 10.58 8.78
C LYS A 311 20.61 12.08 8.72
N GLU A 312 21.45 12.55 7.79
CA GLU A 312 21.92 13.93 7.77
C GLU A 312 21.15 14.81 6.79
N ARG A 313 20.78 14.24 5.62
CA ARG A 313 20.19 15.04 4.55
C ARG A 313 18.67 14.97 4.50
N ILE A 314 18.08 13.77 4.54
CA ILE A 314 16.64 13.61 4.37
C ILE A 314 15.89 13.73 5.69
N ARG A 315 16.37 13.08 6.74
CA ARG A 315 15.75 13.06 8.08
C ARG A 315 14.24 12.77 8.00
N PRO A 316 13.85 11.59 7.46
CA PRO A 316 12.45 11.24 7.31
C PRO A 316 11.77 10.99 8.66
N ALA A 317 10.44 11.07 8.69
CA ALA A 317 9.66 10.70 9.87
C ALA A 317 9.60 9.18 10.06
N PHE A 318 9.73 8.40 8.97
CA PHE A 318 9.72 6.93 9.04
C PHE A 318 10.50 6.30 7.88
N ILE A 319 11.19 5.19 8.17
CA ILE A 319 11.92 4.40 7.17
C ILE A 319 11.32 2.99 7.13
N HIS A 320 10.76 2.61 5.99
CA HIS A 320 10.36 1.23 5.72
C HIS A 320 11.57 0.47 5.16
N VAL A 321 12.17 -0.38 5.98
CA VAL A 321 13.38 -1.13 5.62
C VAL A 321 13.01 -2.50 5.10
N PHE A 322 13.49 -2.84 3.90
CA PHE A 322 13.27 -4.13 3.27
C PHE A 322 14.61 -4.81 2.98
N PRO A 323 14.86 -6.03 3.50
CA PRO A 323 15.97 -6.82 2.99
C PRO A 323 15.67 -7.25 1.55
N TYR A 324 16.65 -7.11 0.66
CA TYR A 324 16.52 -7.57 -0.71
C TYR A 324 16.16 -9.07 -0.74
N SER A 325 15.07 -9.38 -1.41
CA SER A 325 14.60 -10.75 -1.64
C SER A 325 14.87 -11.15 -3.08
N ARG A 326 15.68 -12.16 -3.32
CA ARG A 326 16.00 -12.68 -4.65
C ARG A 326 14.74 -13.25 -5.29
N ARG A 327 14.28 -12.62 -6.37
CA ARG A 327 13.04 -13.00 -7.06
C ARG A 327 13.34 -13.61 -8.42
N PRO A 328 13.05 -14.92 -8.63
CA PRO A 328 13.26 -15.57 -9.93
C PRO A 328 12.57 -14.82 -11.06
N GLY A 329 13.27 -14.66 -12.18
CA GLY A 329 12.78 -13.89 -13.34
C GLY A 329 13.11 -12.40 -13.31
N THR A 330 13.74 -11.89 -12.26
CA THR A 330 14.24 -10.51 -12.20
C THR A 330 15.73 -10.44 -12.56
N ARG A 331 16.16 -9.36 -13.21
CA ARG A 331 17.57 -9.18 -13.60
C ARG A 331 18.52 -9.24 -12.39
N ALA A 332 18.15 -8.63 -11.26
CA ALA A 332 18.97 -8.62 -10.07
C ALA A 332 19.14 -10.02 -9.44
N ALA A 333 18.22 -10.93 -9.67
CA ALA A 333 18.34 -12.31 -9.21
C ALA A 333 19.49 -13.09 -9.91
N GLU A 334 19.85 -12.69 -11.13
CA GLU A 334 20.88 -13.32 -11.93
C GLU A 334 22.29 -12.72 -11.68
N TRP A 335 22.39 -11.61 -10.98
CA TRP A 335 23.67 -11.00 -10.67
C TRP A 335 24.47 -11.83 -9.68
N LYS A 336 25.78 -11.92 -9.88
CA LYS A 336 26.67 -12.82 -9.12
C LYS A 336 27.04 -12.27 -7.73
N ASP A 337 27.05 -10.95 -7.58
CA ASP A 337 27.46 -10.23 -6.38
C ASP A 337 26.34 -10.05 -5.35
N GLN A 338 25.66 -11.16 -5.04
CA GLN A 338 24.60 -11.22 -4.03
C GLN A 338 25.17 -10.94 -2.62
N VAL A 339 24.47 -10.13 -1.85
CA VAL A 339 24.81 -9.86 -0.45
C VAL A 339 24.33 -10.98 0.45
N GLN A 340 25.16 -11.43 1.37
CA GLN A 340 24.81 -12.49 2.32
C GLN A 340 23.68 -12.07 3.27
N ASP A 341 22.81 -13.02 3.64
CA ASP A 341 21.64 -12.71 4.47
C ASP A 341 22.01 -12.16 5.86
N ARG A 342 23.14 -12.61 6.45
CA ARG A 342 23.67 -12.04 7.69
C ARG A 342 23.92 -10.54 7.59
N ILE A 343 24.53 -10.10 6.48
CA ILE A 343 24.82 -8.67 6.22
C ILE A 343 23.51 -7.88 6.03
N LYS A 344 22.55 -8.45 5.31
CA LYS A 344 21.23 -7.82 5.16
C LYS A 344 20.55 -7.64 6.53
N THR A 345 20.55 -8.67 7.38
CA THR A 345 19.97 -8.59 8.72
C THR A 345 20.63 -7.51 9.58
N GLU A 346 21.95 -7.41 9.54
CA GLU A 346 22.70 -6.37 10.24
C GLU A 346 22.32 -4.95 9.74
N ARG A 347 22.25 -4.76 8.41
CA ARG A 347 21.86 -3.48 7.81
C ARG A 347 20.42 -3.10 8.11
N VAL A 348 19.50 -4.08 8.13
CA VAL A 348 18.11 -3.86 8.58
C VAL A 348 18.11 -3.31 9.99
N ALA A 349 18.78 -3.98 10.94
CA ALA A 349 18.81 -3.55 12.33
C ALA A 349 19.39 -2.13 12.50
N ARG A 350 20.43 -1.77 11.74
CA ARG A 350 21.03 -0.42 11.77
C ARG A 350 20.05 0.65 11.26
N LEU A 351 19.31 0.40 10.18
CA LEU A 351 18.31 1.35 9.66
C LEU A 351 17.04 1.37 10.51
N GLU A 352 16.63 0.28 11.14
CA GLU A 352 15.53 0.28 12.10
C GLU A 352 15.86 1.13 13.34
N ALA A 353 17.09 1.03 13.87
CA ALA A 353 17.55 1.89 14.96
C ALA A 353 17.58 3.37 14.55
N LEU A 354 18.05 3.68 13.34
CA LEU A 354 17.99 5.05 12.80
C LEU A 354 16.54 5.53 12.63
N CYS A 355 15.65 4.67 12.17
CA CYS A 355 14.22 4.98 12.02
C CYS A 355 13.61 5.35 13.38
N GLU A 356 13.90 4.61 14.44
CA GLU A 356 13.42 4.89 15.80
C GLU A 356 13.94 6.24 16.31
N GLU A 357 15.25 6.54 16.11
CA GLU A 357 15.87 7.84 16.43
C GLU A 357 15.11 8.99 15.74
N LEU A 358 14.93 8.89 14.43
CA LEU A 358 14.33 9.93 13.61
C LEU A 358 12.82 10.08 13.88
N HIS A 359 12.11 8.99 14.05
CA HIS A 359 10.68 8.99 14.38
C HIS A 359 10.42 9.63 15.75
N THR A 360 11.22 9.27 16.76
CA THR A 360 11.15 9.88 18.10
C THR A 360 11.38 11.37 18.01
N ALA A 361 12.41 11.82 17.29
CA ALA A 361 12.70 13.23 17.08
C ALA A 361 11.55 13.96 16.35
N PHE A 362 10.92 13.29 15.35
CA PHE A 362 9.78 13.83 14.65
C PHE A 362 8.59 14.02 15.61
N VAL A 363 8.23 13.02 16.39
CA VAL A 363 7.12 13.10 17.36
C VAL A 363 7.39 14.17 18.42
N GLN A 364 8.62 14.22 18.97
CA GLN A 364 9.00 15.23 19.97
C GLN A 364 8.87 16.67 19.44
N ALA A 365 9.18 16.89 18.16
CA ALA A 365 9.07 18.20 17.53
C ALA A 365 7.62 18.70 17.38
N HIS A 366 6.64 17.83 17.61
CA HIS A 366 5.20 18.17 17.53
C HIS A 366 4.56 18.36 18.90
N LYS A 367 5.28 18.16 20.00
CA LYS A 367 4.73 18.40 21.34
C LYS A 367 4.25 19.83 21.50
N GLY A 368 3.00 19.97 21.98
CA GLY A 368 2.35 21.25 22.19
C GLY A 368 1.73 21.85 20.92
N LEU A 369 1.82 21.19 19.76
CA LEU A 369 1.15 21.63 18.55
C LEU A 369 -0.28 21.10 18.48
N HIS A 370 -1.16 21.90 17.88
CA HIS A 370 -2.54 21.49 17.57
C HIS A 370 -2.57 20.59 16.33
N GLU A 371 -3.26 19.46 16.45
CA GLU A 371 -3.47 18.52 15.35
C GLU A 371 -4.86 17.90 15.43
N THR A 372 -5.43 17.57 14.29
CA THR A 372 -6.69 16.84 14.23
C THR A 372 -6.42 15.34 14.11
N VAL A 373 -6.98 14.53 14.99
CA VAL A 373 -6.84 13.06 15.03
C VAL A 373 -8.11 12.42 14.52
N LEU A 374 -7.97 11.43 13.64
CA LEU A 374 -9.04 10.48 13.30
C LEU A 374 -8.90 9.26 14.20
N TRP A 375 -9.91 9.00 15.03
CA TRP A 375 -9.92 7.88 15.96
C TRP A 375 -10.35 6.59 15.28
N GLU A 376 -9.59 5.50 15.48
CA GLU A 376 -9.82 4.19 14.88
C GLU A 376 -10.71 3.29 15.76
N SER A 377 -11.39 2.34 15.14
CA SER A 377 -12.21 1.33 15.82
C SER A 377 -11.39 0.29 16.58
N SER A 378 -10.09 0.14 16.24
CA SER A 378 -9.23 -0.87 16.85
C SER A 378 -8.98 -0.58 18.32
N GLN A 379 -9.22 -1.60 19.17
CA GLN A 379 -9.01 -1.54 20.61
C GLN A 379 -7.90 -2.51 21.02
N LYS A 380 -6.98 -2.02 21.86
CA LYS A 380 -5.96 -2.85 22.51
C LYS A 380 -5.87 -2.44 23.99
N GLU A 381 -6.02 -3.40 24.88
CA GLU A 381 -5.90 -3.19 26.34
C GLU A 381 -6.78 -2.03 26.88
N GLY A 382 -8.01 -1.91 26.37
CA GLY A 382 -8.93 -0.84 26.75
C GLY A 382 -8.58 0.55 26.21
N ARG A 383 -7.63 0.64 25.27
CA ARG A 383 -7.23 1.89 24.61
C ARG A 383 -7.58 1.84 23.12
N MET A 384 -7.94 2.99 22.56
CA MET A 384 -8.08 3.21 21.13
C MET A 384 -6.92 4.04 20.62
N GLY A 385 -6.55 3.81 19.37
CA GLY A 385 -5.57 4.62 18.65
C GLY A 385 -6.24 5.56 17.67
N GLY A 386 -5.51 6.61 17.28
CA GLY A 386 -5.88 7.50 16.18
C GLY A 386 -4.64 8.05 15.50
N TYR A 387 -4.83 8.66 14.34
CA TYR A 387 -3.73 9.26 13.58
C TYR A 387 -4.03 10.72 13.24
N THR A 388 -2.99 11.55 13.41
CA THR A 388 -3.01 12.94 12.95
C THR A 388 -2.93 13.02 11.42
N GLY A 389 -3.10 14.24 10.87
CA GLY A 389 -2.90 14.53 9.46
C GLY A 389 -1.52 14.14 8.95
N ASN A 390 -0.48 14.36 9.74
CA ASN A 390 0.90 13.98 9.45
C ASN A 390 1.33 12.63 10.06
N TYR A 391 0.39 11.73 10.29
CA TYR A 391 0.58 10.32 10.64
C TYR A 391 1.20 10.04 12.02
N ILE A 392 1.14 10.97 12.96
CA ILE A 392 1.52 10.72 14.36
C ILE A 392 0.41 9.89 15.01
N ARG A 393 0.79 8.78 15.64
CA ARG A 393 -0.13 7.94 16.39
C ARG A 393 -0.38 8.52 17.78
N VAL A 394 -1.65 8.60 18.15
CA VAL A 394 -2.11 9.04 19.47
C VAL A 394 -2.96 7.93 20.10
N GLU A 395 -2.90 7.79 21.41
CA GLU A 395 -3.69 6.79 22.14
C GLU A 395 -4.46 7.44 23.29
N ARG A 396 -5.67 6.91 23.52
CA ARG A 396 -6.54 7.30 24.65
C ARG A 396 -7.32 6.08 25.18
N PRO A 397 -7.99 6.17 26.33
CA PRO A 397 -8.99 5.18 26.73
C PRO A 397 -10.05 5.01 25.63
N PHE A 398 -10.53 3.79 25.43
CA PHE A 398 -11.52 3.49 24.40
C PHE A 398 -12.84 4.23 24.69
N ASP A 399 -13.37 4.86 23.65
CA ASP A 399 -14.65 5.54 23.65
C ASP A 399 -15.34 5.29 22.29
N ALA A 400 -16.38 4.47 22.30
CA ALA A 400 -17.12 4.08 21.10
C ALA A 400 -17.73 5.29 20.36
N ALA A 401 -18.09 6.36 21.06
CA ALA A 401 -18.66 7.57 20.45
C ALA A 401 -17.66 8.34 19.60
N ARG A 402 -16.36 8.09 19.79
CA ARG A 402 -15.29 8.76 19.06
C ARG A 402 -14.78 7.98 17.85
N VAL A 403 -15.17 6.71 17.71
CA VAL A 403 -14.78 5.91 16.54
C VAL A 403 -15.21 6.62 15.26
N ASN A 404 -14.28 6.75 14.32
CA ASN A 404 -14.49 7.47 13.05
C ASN A 404 -14.81 8.97 13.21
N GLN A 405 -14.47 9.57 14.35
CA GLN A 405 -14.59 11.02 14.56
C GLN A 405 -13.24 11.71 14.44
N LEU A 406 -13.28 12.91 13.87
CA LEU A 406 -12.16 13.84 13.83
C LEU A 406 -12.22 14.74 15.07
N GLU A 407 -11.13 14.83 15.80
CA GLU A 407 -11.02 15.63 17.02
C GLU A 407 -9.72 16.43 17.01
N GLU A 408 -9.83 17.72 17.27
CA GLU A 408 -8.66 18.57 17.49
C GLU A 408 -8.08 18.31 18.87
N ILE A 409 -6.78 18.07 18.94
CA ILE A 409 -6.05 17.84 20.20
C ILE A 409 -4.73 18.62 20.21
N VAL A 410 -4.15 18.77 21.40
CA VAL A 410 -2.76 19.20 21.58
C VAL A 410 -1.90 17.96 21.80
N LEU A 411 -0.82 17.80 21.01
CA LEU A 411 0.11 16.67 21.10
C LEU A 411 1.06 16.75 22.29
#